data_866a3131572cda94a0930fe0624a6cee
#
_entry.id   866a3131572cda94a0930fe0624a6cee
#
_cell.length_a   1.000
_cell.length_b   1.000
_cell.length_c   1.000
_cell.angle_alpha   90.00
_cell.angle_beta   90.00
_cell.angle_gamma   90.00
#
_symmetry.space_group_name_H-M   'P 1'
#
loop_
_entity.id
_entity.type
_entity.pdbx_description
1 polymer ?
#
loop_
_entity_poly.entity_id
_entity_poly.type
_entity_poly.pdbx_seq_one_letter_code
_entity_poly.pdbx_strand_id
1 'polypeptide(L)'
;SFALPLPVTMITTILGLPVEDLEQLKKWSEAWVLPFSGPLSEEKENWVAEQGVEFQNYILKHVHERRENPKDDVISHLTQGTFGDERPLTDSEIVRIIDHLYIGGNETTTFALTSGLWILLREDGLYERVLNNRELVEPFIEEVLRLESPTQGLYRTTTQDEEFHGVTIPK
;
A
#
# COMPACT_ATOMS: atom_id res chain seq x y z
N SER A 1 -12.97 14.70 3.58
CA SER A 1 -11.61 14.39 3.99
C SER A 1 -10.71 14.32 2.76
N PHE A 2 -9.50 14.87 2.83
CA PHE A 2 -8.56 14.93 1.70
C PHE A 2 -7.62 13.71 1.69
N ALA A 3 -7.04 13.39 2.84
CA ALA A 3 -5.97 12.40 2.95
C ALA A 3 -6.39 10.96 2.60
N LEU A 4 -7.64 10.59 2.85
CA LEU A 4 -8.13 9.24 2.60
C LEU A 4 -8.55 9.01 1.13
N PRO A 5 -9.38 9.84 0.47
CA PRO A 5 -9.83 9.56 -0.88
C PRO A 5 -8.74 9.75 -1.95
N LEU A 6 -7.75 10.62 -1.70
CA LEU A 6 -6.74 10.92 -2.71
C LEU A 6 -5.87 9.70 -3.06
N PRO A 7 -5.19 9.01 -2.11
CA PRO A 7 -4.35 7.86 -2.44
C PRO A 7 -5.13 6.71 -3.07
N VAL A 8 -6.29 6.36 -2.51
CA VAL A 8 -7.09 5.25 -3.03
C VAL A 8 -7.60 5.53 -4.45
N THR A 9 -8.02 6.77 -4.74
CA THR A 9 -8.42 7.15 -6.11
C THR A 9 -7.23 7.11 -7.06
N MET A 10 -6.07 7.63 -6.64
CA MET A 10 -4.87 7.65 -7.47
C MET A 10 -4.41 6.24 -7.83
N ILE A 11 -4.25 5.35 -6.85
CA ILE A 11 -3.79 3.98 -7.12
C ILE A 11 -4.80 3.20 -7.96
N THR A 12 -6.10 3.36 -7.69
CA THR A 12 -7.18 2.74 -8.48
C THR A 12 -7.10 3.19 -9.95
N THR A 13 -6.91 4.49 -10.19
CA THR A 13 -6.79 5.06 -11.54
C THR A 13 -5.53 4.57 -12.25
N ILE A 14 -4.37 4.57 -11.58
CA ILE A 14 -3.10 4.12 -12.14
C ILE A 14 -3.15 2.63 -12.53
N LEU A 15 -3.79 1.81 -11.71
CA LEU A 15 -4.00 0.39 -12.00
C LEU A 15 -5.00 0.17 -13.15
N GLY A 16 -5.84 1.15 -13.48
CA GLY A 16 -6.89 1.04 -14.49
C GLY A 16 -8.14 0.34 -13.98
N LEU A 17 -8.36 0.35 -12.65
CA LEU A 17 -9.56 -0.21 -12.03
C LEU A 17 -10.71 0.81 -12.06
N PRO A 18 -11.98 0.35 -12.08
CA PRO A 18 -13.14 1.23 -12.04
C PRO A 18 -13.20 2.05 -10.75
N VAL A 19 -13.40 3.36 -10.88
CA VAL A 19 -13.55 4.26 -9.71
C VAL A 19 -14.88 4.05 -8.97
N GLU A 20 -15.84 3.42 -9.62
CA GLU A 20 -17.11 3.02 -9.04
C GLU A 20 -16.96 1.97 -7.94
N ASP A 21 -15.86 1.21 -7.99
CA ASP A 21 -15.56 0.13 -7.04
C ASP A 21 -14.74 0.60 -5.82
N LEU A 22 -14.47 1.92 -5.70
CA LEU A 22 -13.62 2.49 -4.64
C LEU A 22 -14.03 2.07 -3.22
N GLU A 23 -15.33 1.97 -2.93
CA GLU A 23 -15.80 1.56 -1.60
C GLU A 23 -15.41 0.11 -1.29
N GLN A 24 -15.59 -0.79 -2.25
CA GLN A 24 -15.21 -2.18 -2.10
C GLN A 24 -13.69 -2.37 -2.08
N LEU A 25 -12.98 -1.66 -2.94
CA LEU A 25 -11.52 -1.66 -2.98
C LEU A 25 -10.92 -1.19 -1.65
N LYS A 26 -11.50 -0.16 -1.02
CA LYS A 26 -11.10 0.30 0.30
C LYS A 26 -11.33 -0.76 1.37
N LYS A 27 -12.48 -1.44 1.36
CA LYS A 27 -12.80 -2.52 2.30
C LYS A 27 -11.76 -3.65 2.24
N TRP A 28 -11.33 -4.04 1.04
CA TRP A 28 -10.29 -5.04 0.87
C TRP A 28 -8.93 -4.56 1.39
N SER A 29 -8.57 -3.29 1.16
CA SER A 29 -7.34 -2.70 1.70
C SER A 29 -7.32 -2.70 3.23
N GLU A 30 -8.42 -2.30 3.87
CA GLU A 30 -8.57 -2.31 5.33
C GLU A 30 -8.45 -3.75 5.90
N ALA A 31 -9.06 -4.74 5.23
CA ALA A 31 -8.94 -6.14 5.63
C ALA A 31 -7.48 -6.63 5.55
N TRP A 32 -6.76 -6.23 4.51
CA TRP A 32 -5.38 -6.67 4.28
C TRP A 32 -4.40 -6.15 5.35
N VAL A 33 -4.58 -4.92 5.84
CA VAL A 33 -3.69 -4.33 6.86
C VAL A 33 -4.07 -4.74 8.29
N LEU A 34 -5.25 -5.27 8.51
CA LEU A 34 -5.76 -5.63 9.85
C LEU A 34 -4.83 -6.58 10.62
N PRO A 35 -4.20 -7.62 10.01
CA PRO A 35 -3.27 -8.52 10.71
C PRO A 35 -2.04 -7.83 11.29
N PHE A 36 -1.63 -6.67 10.76
CA PHE A 36 -0.50 -5.90 11.31
C PHE A 36 -0.82 -5.17 12.62
N SER A 37 -2.11 -5.07 12.97
CA SER A 37 -2.56 -4.42 14.21
C SER A 37 -2.41 -5.32 15.45
N GLY A 38 -2.11 -6.60 15.27
CA GLY A 38 -1.93 -7.59 16.34
C GLY A 38 -2.72 -8.89 16.11
N PRO A 39 -2.74 -9.78 17.10
CA PRO A 39 -3.46 -11.05 16.99
C PRO A 39 -4.96 -10.84 16.75
N LEU A 40 -5.51 -11.59 15.82
CA LEU A 40 -6.93 -11.56 15.48
C LEU A 40 -7.66 -12.77 16.09
N SER A 41 -8.97 -12.65 16.24
CA SER A 41 -9.81 -13.82 16.52
C SER A 41 -9.96 -14.67 15.24
N GLU A 42 -10.22 -15.96 15.41
CA GLU A 42 -10.43 -16.90 14.29
C GLU A 42 -11.50 -16.39 13.30
N GLU A 43 -12.59 -15.81 13.81
CA GLU A 43 -13.63 -15.19 12.97
C GLU A 43 -13.07 -14.06 12.09
N LYS A 44 -12.23 -13.19 12.66
CA LYS A 44 -11.59 -12.09 11.94
C LYS A 44 -10.53 -12.57 10.96
N GLU A 45 -9.76 -13.60 11.32
CA GLU A 45 -8.79 -14.21 10.39
C GLU A 45 -9.49 -14.81 9.17
N ASN A 46 -10.60 -15.53 9.39
CA ASN A 46 -11.40 -16.09 8.31
C ASN A 46 -11.97 -14.97 7.40
N TRP A 47 -12.53 -13.92 8.01
CA TRP A 47 -13.05 -12.78 7.27
C TRP A 47 -11.94 -12.09 6.43
N VAL A 48 -10.74 -11.87 6.98
CA VAL A 48 -9.59 -11.30 6.25
C VAL A 48 -9.21 -12.19 5.08
N ALA A 49 -9.15 -13.51 5.28
CA ALA A 49 -8.83 -14.46 4.23
C ALA A 49 -9.88 -14.43 3.10
N GLU A 50 -11.17 -14.37 3.44
CA GLU A 50 -12.27 -14.23 2.47
C GLU A 50 -12.13 -12.94 1.65
N GLN A 51 -11.88 -11.80 2.31
CA GLN A 51 -11.67 -10.52 1.61
C GLN A 51 -10.44 -10.56 0.69
N GLY A 52 -9.36 -11.22 1.10
CA GLY A 52 -8.17 -11.42 0.27
C GLY A 52 -8.48 -12.24 -0.99
N VAL A 53 -9.23 -13.33 -0.86
CA VAL A 53 -9.66 -14.16 -2.01
C VAL A 53 -10.58 -13.39 -2.95
N GLU A 54 -11.53 -12.62 -2.42
CA GLU A 54 -12.41 -11.77 -3.23
C GLU A 54 -11.60 -10.75 -4.03
N PHE A 55 -10.66 -10.05 -3.39
CA PHE A 55 -9.80 -9.09 -4.07
C PHE A 55 -8.95 -9.73 -5.17
N GLN A 56 -8.31 -10.86 -4.89
CA GLN A 56 -7.52 -11.60 -5.89
C GLN A 56 -8.34 -12.02 -7.10
N ASN A 57 -9.56 -12.53 -6.88
CA ASN A 57 -10.46 -12.89 -7.96
C ASN A 57 -10.92 -11.67 -8.77
N TYR A 58 -11.16 -10.55 -8.12
CA TYR A 58 -11.49 -9.28 -8.76
C TYR A 58 -10.34 -8.81 -9.66
N ILE A 59 -9.11 -8.80 -9.15
CA ILE A 59 -7.92 -8.44 -9.94
C ILE A 59 -7.71 -9.43 -11.11
N LEU A 60 -7.84 -10.73 -10.86
CA LEU A 60 -7.68 -11.75 -11.89
C LEU A 60 -8.63 -11.54 -13.08
N LYS A 61 -9.87 -11.16 -12.81
CA LYS A 61 -10.84 -10.79 -13.86
C LYS A 61 -10.31 -9.65 -14.73
N HIS A 62 -9.74 -8.59 -14.12
CA HIS A 62 -9.18 -7.48 -14.87
C HIS A 62 -7.89 -7.86 -15.61
N VAL A 63 -7.06 -8.74 -15.07
CA VAL A 63 -5.88 -9.29 -15.76
C VAL A 63 -6.31 -10.02 -17.05
N HIS A 64 -7.31 -10.88 -16.98
CA HIS A 64 -7.83 -11.59 -18.17
C HIS A 64 -8.42 -10.62 -19.20
N GLU A 65 -9.22 -9.64 -18.76
CA GLU A 65 -9.75 -8.59 -19.65
C GLU A 65 -8.62 -7.82 -20.37
N ARG A 66 -7.55 -7.46 -19.66
CA ARG A 66 -6.42 -6.71 -20.22
C ARG A 66 -5.53 -7.54 -21.13
N ARG A 67 -5.48 -8.86 -20.96
CA ARG A 67 -4.78 -9.75 -21.91
C ARG A 67 -5.47 -9.76 -23.28
N GLU A 68 -6.81 -9.69 -23.28
CA GLU A 68 -7.61 -9.65 -24.50
C GLU A 68 -7.71 -8.24 -25.10
N ASN A 69 -7.88 -7.24 -24.23
CA ASN A 69 -8.13 -5.84 -24.58
C ASN A 69 -7.22 -4.91 -23.76
N PRO A 70 -5.94 -4.74 -24.15
CA PRO A 70 -5.01 -3.87 -23.44
C PRO A 70 -5.49 -2.41 -23.42
N LYS A 71 -5.22 -1.71 -22.30
CA LYS A 71 -5.47 -0.28 -22.09
C LYS A 71 -4.17 0.43 -21.71
N ASP A 72 -4.20 1.73 -21.56
CA ASP A 72 -3.07 2.51 -21.02
C ASP A 72 -3.16 2.51 -19.47
N ASP A 73 -2.83 1.36 -18.86
CA ASP A 73 -2.84 1.16 -17.41
C ASP A 73 -1.77 0.14 -16.96
N VAL A 74 -1.50 0.12 -15.66
CA VAL A 74 -0.46 -0.75 -15.08
C VAL A 74 -0.80 -2.23 -15.26
N ILE A 75 -2.08 -2.62 -15.17
CA ILE A 75 -2.47 -4.01 -15.38
C ILE A 75 -2.12 -4.45 -16.80
N SER A 76 -2.40 -3.63 -17.80
CA SER A 76 -2.03 -3.93 -19.20
C SER A 76 -0.51 -4.03 -19.39
N HIS A 77 0.26 -3.12 -18.80
CA HIS A 77 1.72 -3.20 -18.84
C HIS A 77 2.25 -4.50 -18.21
N LEU A 78 1.69 -4.92 -17.07
CA LEU A 78 2.07 -6.17 -16.42
C LEU A 78 1.69 -7.41 -17.25
N THR A 79 0.55 -7.39 -17.95
CA THR A 79 0.15 -8.51 -18.83
C THR A 79 1.07 -8.70 -20.04
N GLN A 80 1.78 -7.64 -20.43
CA GLN A 80 2.78 -7.66 -21.51
C GLN A 80 4.21 -7.79 -20.98
N GLY A 81 4.40 -7.69 -19.65
CA GLY A 81 5.68 -7.76 -18.99
C GLY A 81 6.28 -9.18 -18.97
N THR A 82 7.58 -9.23 -18.84
CA THR A 82 8.33 -10.50 -18.70
C THR A 82 9.09 -10.54 -17.39
N PHE A 83 9.32 -11.75 -16.89
CA PHE A 83 10.24 -11.97 -15.77
C PHE A 83 11.67 -12.05 -16.33
N GLY A 84 12.41 -10.95 -16.21
CA GLY A 84 13.64 -10.77 -16.98
C GLY A 84 13.36 -10.84 -18.48
N ASP A 85 14.24 -11.48 -19.22
CA ASP A 85 14.08 -11.70 -20.67
C ASP A 85 13.56 -13.11 -21.02
N GLU A 86 13.13 -13.88 -20.00
CA GLU A 86 12.92 -15.33 -20.17
C GLU A 86 11.47 -15.73 -20.47
N ARG A 87 10.51 -15.18 -19.76
CA ARG A 87 9.10 -15.60 -19.88
C ARG A 87 8.12 -14.52 -19.50
N PRO A 88 6.88 -14.56 -20.03
CA PRO A 88 5.79 -13.69 -19.58
C PRO A 88 5.50 -13.89 -18.09
N LEU A 89 5.00 -12.83 -17.44
CA LEU A 89 4.45 -12.92 -16.10
C LEU A 89 3.20 -13.81 -16.09
N THR A 90 3.14 -14.70 -15.12
CA THR A 90 1.95 -15.51 -14.86
C THR A 90 0.85 -14.64 -14.21
N ASP A 91 -0.41 -15.06 -14.32
CA ASP A 91 -1.53 -14.38 -13.68
C ASP A 91 -1.34 -14.25 -12.17
N SER A 92 -0.81 -15.29 -11.51
CA SER A 92 -0.53 -15.27 -10.07
C SER A 92 0.55 -14.25 -9.70
N GLU A 93 1.58 -14.07 -10.54
CA GLU A 93 2.61 -13.04 -10.31
C GLU A 93 2.04 -11.63 -10.49
N ILE A 94 1.23 -11.43 -11.53
CA ILE A 94 0.56 -10.14 -11.78
C ILE A 94 -0.37 -9.79 -10.62
N VAL A 95 -1.22 -10.72 -10.18
CA VAL A 95 -2.14 -10.50 -9.05
C VAL A 95 -1.36 -10.12 -7.79
N ARG A 96 -0.25 -10.81 -7.48
CA ARG A 96 0.59 -10.48 -6.31
C ARG A 96 1.26 -9.11 -6.42
N ILE A 97 1.73 -8.73 -7.60
CA ILE A 97 2.32 -7.39 -7.83
C ILE A 97 1.25 -6.31 -7.58
N ILE A 98 0.06 -6.49 -8.14
CA ILE A 98 -1.04 -5.54 -8.00
C ILE A 98 -1.50 -5.45 -6.53
N ASP A 99 -1.61 -6.57 -5.84
CA ASP A 99 -1.94 -6.66 -4.42
C ASP A 99 -1.00 -5.77 -3.60
N HIS A 100 0.31 -5.92 -3.77
CA HIS A 100 1.31 -5.12 -3.08
C HIS A 100 1.30 -3.63 -3.48
N LEU A 101 1.12 -3.32 -4.77
CA LEU A 101 1.04 -1.95 -5.26
C LEU A 101 -0.20 -1.24 -4.70
N TYR A 102 -1.34 -1.93 -4.70
CA TYR A 102 -2.59 -1.35 -4.21
C TYR A 102 -2.50 -1.00 -2.73
N ILE A 103 -2.05 -1.93 -1.90
CA ILE A 103 -1.94 -1.74 -0.46
C ILE A 103 -0.83 -0.74 -0.11
N GLY A 104 0.33 -0.87 -0.73
CA GLY A 104 1.45 0.04 -0.52
C GLY A 104 1.17 1.48 -0.92
N GLY A 105 0.34 1.67 -1.95
CA GLY A 105 -0.04 3.01 -2.45
C GLY A 105 -1.20 3.67 -1.72
N ASN A 106 -1.95 2.95 -0.89
CA ASN A 106 -3.16 3.44 -0.24
C ASN A 106 -2.91 3.87 1.21
N GLU A 107 -2.80 2.91 2.14
CA GLU A 107 -2.81 3.18 3.59
C GLU A 107 -1.59 3.99 4.04
N THR A 108 -0.39 3.64 3.59
CA THR A 108 0.84 4.34 3.96
C THR A 108 0.83 5.80 3.51
N THR A 109 0.35 6.06 2.29
CA THR A 109 0.24 7.41 1.76
C THR A 109 -0.83 8.22 2.49
N THR A 110 -1.95 7.59 2.85
CA THR A 110 -3.00 8.21 3.68
C THR A 110 -2.45 8.66 5.03
N PHE A 111 -1.67 7.81 5.70
CA PHE A 111 -1.04 8.16 6.98
C PHE A 111 0.01 9.25 6.82
N ALA A 112 0.89 9.18 5.82
CA ALA A 112 1.88 10.20 5.54
C ALA A 112 1.22 11.58 5.29
N LEU A 113 0.16 11.63 4.49
CA LEU A 113 -0.58 12.87 4.23
C LEU A 113 -1.24 13.41 5.49
N THR A 114 -1.83 12.55 6.31
CA THR A 114 -2.48 12.95 7.56
C THR A 114 -1.47 13.52 8.55
N SER A 115 -0.35 12.83 8.76
CA SER A 115 0.74 13.28 9.63
C SER A 115 1.37 14.58 9.12
N GLY A 116 1.62 14.67 7.81
CA GLY A 116 2.15 15.88 7.20
C GLY A 116 1.24 17.09 7.39
N LEU A 117 -0.06 16.94 7.14
CA LEU A 117 -1.02 18.01 7.39
C LEU A 117 -1.11 18.39 8.87
N TRP A 118 -1.08 17.41 9.77
CA TRP A 118 -1.08 17.65 11.21
C TRP A 118 0.14 18.45 11.66
N ILE A 119 1.35 18.10 11.19
CA ILE A 119 2.59 18.84 11.48
C ILE A 119 2.52 20.25 10.91
N LEU A 120 2.11 20.41 9.63
CA LEU A 120 2.00 21.72 8.98
C LEU A 120 1.09 22.68 9.72
N LEU A 121 -0.02 22.16 10.27
CA LEU A 121 -1.04 23.00 10.95
C LEU A 121 -0.72 23.23 12.42
N ARG A 122 0.11 22.40 13.04
CA ARG A 122 0.48 22.50 14.45
C ARG A 122 1.67 23.42 14.68
N GLU A 123 2.67 23.41 13.79
CA GLU A 123 3.90 24.18 13.94
C GLU A 123 3.72 25.61 13.42
N ASP A 124 3.91 26.59 14.30
CA ASP A 124 3.70 28.01 13.98
C ASP A 124 4.53 28.47 12.78
N GLY A 125 3.86 29.04 11.78
CA GLY A 125 4.46 29.61 10.57
C GLY A 125 5.06 28.56 9.59
N LEU A 126 4.98 27.24 9.87
CA LEU A 126 5.53 26.23 9.00
C LEU A 126 4.74 26.13 7.70
N TYR A 127 3.40 26.19 7.78
CA TYR A 127 2.54 26.16 6.60
C TYR A 127 2.89 27.28 5.61
N GLU A 128 2.99 28.52 6.08
CA GLU A 128 3.33 29.68 5.26
C GLU A 128 4.74 29.58 4.67
N ARG A 129 5.70 29.04 5.43
CA ARG A 129 7.05 28.83 4.95
C ARG A 129 7.11 27.82 3.81
N VAL A 130 6.44 26.68 3.94
CA VAL A 130 6.39 25.65 2.89
C VAL A 130 5.60 26.13 1.69
N LEU A 131 4.47 26.84 1.90
CA LEU A 131 3.64 27.39 0.83
C LEU A 131 4.40 28.41 -0.03
N ASN A 132 5.18 29.30 0.60
CA ASN A 132 5.91 30.36 -0.08
C ASN A 132 7.26 29.93 -0.63
N ASN A 133 7.78 28.75 -0.27
CA ASN A 133 9.01 28.21 -0.81
C ASN A 133 8.86 26.73 -1.15
N ARG A 134 8.68 26.44 -2.44
CA ARG A 134 8.48 25.06 -2.92
C ARG A 134 9.70 24.15 -2.74
N GLU A 135 10.89 24.70 -2.60
CA GLU A 135 12.10 23.90 -2.33
C GLU A 135 12.06 23.22 -0.95
N LEU A 136 11.20 23.71 -0.04
CA LEU A 136 10.99 23.10 1.27
C LEU A 136 10.04 21.89 1.26
N VAL A 137 9.31 21.63 0.16
CA VAL A 137 8.34 20.54 0.10
C VAL A 137 9.01 19.19 0.26
N GLU A 138 10.07 18.92 -0.50
CA GLU A 138 10.78 17.63 -0.43
C GLU A 138 11.44 17.41 0.95
N PRO A 139 12.25 18.33 1.51
CA PRO A 139 12.78 18.19 2.86
C PRO A 139 11.69 18.06 3.93
N PHE A 140 10.55 18.75 3.75
CA PHE A 140 9.43 18.62 4.66
C PHE A 140 8.82 17.20 4.61
N ILE A 141 8.62 16.62 3.43
CA ILE A 141 8.11 15.25 3.29
C ILE A 141 9.06 14.25 3.95
N GLU A 142 10.37 14.36 3.71
CA GLU A 142 11.37 13.49 4.33
C GLU A 142 11.34 13.59 5.86
N GLU A 143 11.17 14.80 6.40
CA GLU A 143 11.08 15.01 7.85
C GLU A 143 9.78 14.46 8.44
N VAL A 144 8.66 14.57 7.72
CA VAL A 144 7.40 13.92 8.10
C VAL A 144 7.58 12.40 8.17
N LEU A 145 8.19 11.78 7.15
CA LEU A 145 8.44 10.34 7.12
C LEU A 145 9.41 9.89 8.21
N ARG A 146 10.37 10.74 8.59
CA ARG A 146 11.30 10.46 9.68
C ARG A 146 10.61 10.52 11.06
N LEU A 147 9.75 11.52 11.30
CA LEU A 147 9.12 11.77 12.60
C LEU A 147 7.88 10.88 12.81
N GLU A 148 7.07 10.77 11.78
CA GLU A 148 5.77 10.11 11.79
C GLU A 148 5.69 9.07 10.66
N SER A 149 6.60 8.09 10.71
CA SER A 149 6.63 7.03 9.70
C SER A 149 5.27 6.33 9.61
N PRO A 150 4.67 6.20 8.42
CA PRO A 150 3.43 5.46 8.23
C PRO A 150 3.50 4.01 8.70
N THR A 151 4.68 3.39 8.58
CA THR A 151 4.96 2.05 9.09
C THR A 151 5.97 2.18 10.22
N GLN A 152 5.49 2.18 11.46
CA GLN A 152 6.31 2.44 12.65
C GLN A 152 7.20 1.25 13.05
N GLY A 153 6.95 0.07 12.52
CA GLY A 153 7.77 -1.10 12.79
C GLY A 153 7.38 -2.29 11.94
N LEU A 154 8.36 -3.17 11.73
CA LEU A 154 8.17 -4.46 11.08
C LEU A 154 8.77 -5.54 11.98
N TYR A 155 7.98 -6.56 12.27
CA TYR A 155 8.41 -7.67 13.11
C TYR A 155 9.24 -8.68 12.33
N ARG A 156 10.16 -9.32 13.03
CA ARG A 156 10.92 -10.48 12.58
C ARG A 156 10.87 -11.53 13.67
N THR A 157 10.70 -12.78 13.30
CA THR A 157 10.78 -13.91 14.23
C THR A 157 12.11 -14.63 13.98
N THR A 158 12.87 -14.88 15.03
CA THR A 158 14.11 -15.63 14.96
C THR A 158 13.79 -17.10 14.68
N THR A 159 14.55 -17.73 13.78
CA THR A 159 14.41 -19.17 13.46
C THR A 159 15.31 -20.05 14.33
N GLN A 160 16.22 -19.43 15.07
CA GLN A 160 17.15 -20.03 16.04
C GLN A 160 17.47 -18.98 17.10
N ASP A 161 18.12 -19.38 18.19
CA ASP A 161 18.61 -18.43 19.16
C ASP A 161 19.69 -17.55 18.53
N GLU A 162 19.56 -16.23 18.66
CA GLU A 162 20.49 -15.23 18.12
C GLU A 162 21.07 -14.38 19.23
N GLU A 163 22.39 -14.15 19.19
CA GLU A 163 23.04 -13.24 20.11
C GLU A 163 23.19 -11.84 19.50
N PHE A 164 22.63 -10.85 20.17
CA PHE A 164 22.67 -9.45 19.74
C PHE A 164 23.15 -8.54 20.89
N HIS A 165 24.33 -7.95 20.74
CA HIS A 165 24.96 -7.10 21.77
C HIS A 165 25.00 -7.72 23.18
N GLY A 166 25.29 -9.02 23.29
CA GLY A 166 25.37 -9.73 24.56
C GLY A 166 24.04 -10.14 25.17
N VAL A 167 22.93 -9.99 24.40
CA VAL A 167 21.60 -10.45 24.77
C VAL A 167 21.16 -11.56 23.81
N THR A 168 20.81 -12.71 24.38
CA THR A 168 20.24 -13.81 23.59
C THR A 168 18.77 -13.53 23.29
N ILE A 169 18.43 -13.46 22.01
CA ILE A 169 17.05 -13.42 21.52
C ILE A 169 16.66 -14.88 21.22
N PRO A 170 15.74 -15.48 21.98
CA PRO A 170 15.35 -16.87 21.78
C PRO A 170 14.56 -17.03 20.46
N LYS A 171 14.55 -18.28 19.97
CA LYS A 171 13.72 -18.70 18.86
C LYS A 171 12.23 -18.50 19.16
#